data_ae90b2ea4c0236fd094dd33d4ae4df42
#
_entry.id   ae90b2ea4c0236fd094dd33d4ae4df42
#
_cell.length_a   1.000
_cell.length_b   1.000
_cell.length_c   1.000
_cell.angle_alpha   90.00
_cell.angle_beta   90.00
_cell.angle_gamma   90.00
#
_symmetry.space_group_name_H-M   'P 1'
#
loop_
_entity.id
_entity.type
_entity.pdbx_description
1 polymer ?
#
loop_
_entity_poly.entity_id
_entity_poly.type
_entity_poly.pdbx_seq_one_letter_code
_entity_poly.pdbx_strand_id
1 'polypeptide(L)'
;MDINELLRAGGPINNEDAGRLIDAGADALDAGDPEAALERFWRAAGSGDLNLAGRASIGAAEALVRLGRDDEARELLQGASQSGEQEVRFVARRRLAALHVTAGQLQDALSEYQRAERDAPNDRARAEVASRIGWLIKETGGSGVRARLAFARSRGGVADRVTPLAMLAVTGTISAAALALPRLLEPLALIKVDNANGDFLSAEPWRLLTVALVHGSPLHLLFNLFAMDLGARLVQRLYGTQRLLLWYLLGVVGASLASAIWTPFVPSVGASGGVFALFGVALGAEWAHRPLVERGVRAALAQIGGLIAINLIFGLGLNVAGGGIDNAAHLGGLALGLLLGVLVPPTRAESMRSRWAGVISRGAGREQLYILIVAFALLVIFMNWYSLALLRTNLPF
;
A
#
# COMPACT_ATOMS: atom_id res chain seq x y z
N MET A 1 11.94 1.66 -36.75
CA MET A 1 11.29 0.67 -37.64
C MET A 1 9.85 0.47 -37.19
N ASP A 2 8.93 0.31 -38.12
CA ASP A 2 7.55 -0.12 -37.82
C ASP A 2 7.54 -1.60 -37.39
N ILE A 3 6.49 -2.05 -36.69
CA ILE A 3 6.34 -3.44 -36.21
C ILE A 3 6.42 -4.44 -37.38
N ASN A 4 5.78 -4.15 -38.51
CA ASN A 4 5.82 -5.00 -39.70
C ASN A 4 7.21 -5.07 -40.36
N GLU A 5 7.99 -3.99 -40.24
CA GLU A 5 9.39 -3.99 -40.70
C GLU A 5 10.26 -4.86 -39.78
N LEU A 6 10.04 -4.77 -38.46
CA LEU A 6 10.74 -5.56 -37.46
C LEU A 6 10.48 -7.06 -37.59
N LEU A 7 9.27 -7.45 -37.99
CA LEU A 7 8.91 -8.85 -38.25
C LEU A 7 9.59 -9.41 -39.53
N ARG A 8 9.74 -8.58 -40.58
CA ARG A 8 10.37 -8.94 -41.83
C ARG A 8 11.89 -8.89 -41.82
N ALA A 9 12.47 -8.10 -40.89
CA ALA A 9 13.90 -7.92 -40.79
C ALA A 9 14.57 -9.21 -40.34
N GLY A 10 15.53 -9.72 -41.13
CA GLY A 10 16.39 -10.83 -40.74
C GLY A 10 17.49 -10.41 -39.77
N GLY A 11 18.03 -11.35 -39.00
CA GLY A 11 19.17 -11.14 -38.13
C GLY A 11 18.79 -10.83 -36.64
N PRO A 12 19.80 -10.51 -35.80
CA PRO A 12 19.60 -10.28 -34.38
C PRO A 12 18.76 -9.01 -34.13
N ILE A 13 17.95 -9.05 -33.09
CA ILE A 13 17.10 -7.95 -32.69
C ILE A 13 17.71 -7.26 -31.45
N ASN A 14 17.71 -5.93 -31.41
CA ASN A 14 18.15 -5.19 -30.23
C ASN A 14 17.08 -5.18 -29.12
N ASN A 15 17.47 -4.79 -27.90
CA ASN A 15 16.61 -4.84 -26.73
C ASN A 15 15.41 -3.89 -26.82
N GLU A 16 15.57 -2.72 -27.45
CA GLU A 16 14.48 -1.74 -27.62
C GLU A 16 13.39 -2.30 -28.55
N ASP A 17 13.80 -2.83 -29.70
CA ASP A 17 12.89 -3.42 -30.68
C ASP A 17 12.24 -4.71 -30.16
N ALA A 18 12.98 -5.54 -29.40
CA ALA A 18 12.42 -6.69 -28.71
C ALA A 18 11.35 -6.28 -27.70
N GLY A 19 11.58 -5.22 -26.93
CA GLY A 19 10.59 -4.64 -26.03
C GLY A 19 9.32 -4.19 -26.77
N ARG A 20 9.48 -3.45 -27.87
CA ARG A 20 8.35 -3.00 -28.72
C ARG A 20 7.54 -4.16 -29.31
N LEU A 21 8.20 -5.24 -29.70
CA LEU A 21 7.51 -6.43 -30.19
C LEU A 21 6.76 -7.18 -29.07
N ILE A 22 7.29 -7.22 -27.85
CA ILE A 22 6.60 -7.78 -26.69
C ILE A 22 5.32 -6.97 -26.39
N ASP A 23 5.42 -5.65 -26.39
CA ASP A 23 4.26 -4.78 -26.14
C ASP A 23 3.21 -4.93 -27.27
N ALA A 24 3.64 -4.92 -28.53
CA ALA A 24 2.76 -5.16 -29.66
C ALA A 24 2.14 -6.57 -29.68
N GLY A 25 2.86 -7.58 -29.20
CA GLY A 25 2.33 -8.93 -29.00
C GLY A 25 1.24 -8.97 -27.93
N ALA A 26 1.42 -8.25 -26.84
CA ALA A 26 0.40 -8.12 -25.80
C ALA A 26 -0.86 -7.39 -26.32
N ASP A 27 -0.69 -6.30 -27.08
CA ASP A 27 -1.80 -5.58 -27.72
C ASP A 27 -2.57 -6.49 -28.68
N ALA A 28 -1.90 -7.36 -29.43
CA ALA A 28 -2.56 -8.33 -30.31
C ALA A 28 -3.37 -9.38 -29.55
N LEU A 29 -2.85 -9.87 -28.41
CA LEU A 29 -3.61 -10.74 -27.52
C LEU A 29 -4.88 -10.05 -26.99
N ASP A 30 -4.77 -8.79 -26.62
CA ASP A 30 -5.92 -8.01 -26.13
C ASP A 30 -6.93 -7.73 -27.23
N ALA A 31 -6.47 -7.59 -28.47
CA ALA A 31 -7.33 -7.47 -29.65
C ALA A 31 -7.99 -8.79 -30.09
N GLY A 32 -7.62 -9.92 -29.47
CA GLY A 32 -8.14 -11.24 -29.80
C GLY A 32 -7.51 -11.89 -31.02
N ASP A 33 -6.28 -11.48 -31.37
CA ASP A 33 -5.47 -12.02 -32.46
C ASP A 33 -4.23 -12.76 -31.90
N PRO A 34 -4.38 -14.04 -31.45
CA PRO A 34 -3.30 -14.80 -30.88
C PRO A 34 -2.25 -15.23 -31.92
N GLU A 35 -2.60 -15.34 -33.19
CA GLU A 35 -1.63 -15.65 -34.27
C GLU A 35 -0.64 -14.50 -34.45
N ALA A 36 -1.14 -13.29 -34.61
CA ALA A 36 -0.28 -12.12 -34.75
C ALA A 36 0.55 -11.87 -33.46
N ALA A 37 -0.01 -12.18 -32.30
CA ALA A 37 0.71 -12.11 -31.03
C ALA A 37 1.87 -13.10 -31.00
N LEU A 38 1.63 -14.34 -31.39
CA LEU A 38 2.61 -15.40 -31.40
C LEU A 38 3.81 -15.07 -32.31
N GLU A 39 3.57 -14.55 -33.51
CA GLU A 39 4.61 -14.11 -34.43
C GLU A 39 5.51 -13.04 -33.80
N ARG A 40 4.93 -12.05 -33.16
CA ARG A 40 5.65 -10.94 -32.51
C ARG A 40 6.50 -11.43 -31.33
N PHE A 41 5.92 -12.27 -30.47
CA PHE A 41 6.66 -12.84 -29.34
C PHE A 41 7.81 -13.75 -29.79
N TRP A 42 7.61 -14.55 -30.84
CA TRP A 42 8.69 -15.41 -31.36
C TRP A 42 9.83 -14.59 -31.93
N ARG A 43 9.51 -13.50 -32.62
CA ARG A 43 10.54 -12.58 -33.10
C ARG A 43 11.30 -11.92 -31.96
N ALA A 44 10.59 -11.51 -30.90
CA ALA A 44 11.20 -10.92 -29.71
C ALA A 44 12.06 -11.93 -28.91
N ALA A 45 11.68 -13.21 -28.89
CA ALA A 45 12.43 -14.27 -28.22
C ALA A 45 13.83 -14.49 -28.81
N GLY A 46 14.08 -14.05 -30.05
CA GLY A 46 15.40 -13.99 -30.67
C GLY A 46 16.33 -12.90 -30.14
N SER A 47 15.94 -12.15 -29.13
CA SER A 47 16.80 -11.18 -28.43
C SER A 47 17.93 -11.88 -27.68
N GLY A 48 19.12 -11.26 -27.67
CA GLY A 48 20.24 -11.72 -26.84
C GLY A 48 20.06 -11.48 -25.35
N ASP A 49 19.03 -10.71 -24.94
CA ASP A 49 18.69 -10.44 -23.56
C ASP A 49 17.81 -11.55 -22.98
N LEU A 50 18.32 -12.27 -21.99
CA LEU A 50 17.64 -13.42 -21.38
C LEU A 50 16.32 -13.06 -20.70
N ASN A 51 16.19 -11.84 -20.18
CA ASN A 51 14.95 -11.37 -19.56
C ASN A 51 13.88 -11.12 -20.63
N LEU A 52 14.21 -10.39 -21.70
CA LEU A 52 13.30 -10.13 -22.80
C LEU A 52 12.90 -11.42 -23.51
N ALA A 53 13.86 -12.30 -23.79
CA ALA A 53 13.58 -13.62 -24.39
C ALA A 53 12.64 -14.46 -23.50
N GLY A 54 12.87 -14.48 -22.19
CA GLY A 54 12.00 -15.17 -21.23
C GLY A 54 10.58 -14.59 -21.18
N ARG A 55 10.44 -13.26 -21.18
CA ARG A 55 9.15 -12.57 -21.23
C ARG A 55 8.41 -12.84 -22.53
N ALA A 56 9.11 -12.83 -23.65
CA ALA A 56 8.57 -13.18 -24.97
C ALA A 56 8.08 -14.64 -25.01
N SER A 57 8.85 -15.57 -24.47
CA SER A 57 8.46 -16.99 -24.37
C SER A 57 7.19 -17.19 -23.54
N ILE A 58 7.04 -16.44 -22.44
CA ILE A 58 5.81 -16.46 -21.61
C ILE A 58 4.62 -15.90 -22.40
N GLY A 59 4.81 -14.81 -23.17
CA GLY A 59 3.77 -14.25 -24.02
C GLY A 59 3.36 -15.20 -25.16
N ALA A 60 4.34 -15.84 -25.80
CA ALA A 60 4.11 -16.86 -26.83
C ALA A 60 3.33 -18.06 -26.28
N ALA A 61 3.66 -18.52 -25.07
CA ALA A 61 2.92 -19.59 -24.41
C ALA A 61 1.45 -19.20 -24.15
N GLU A 62 1.17 -17.95 -23.81
CA GLU A 62 -0.22 -17.48 -23.67
C GLU A 62 -0.97 -17.45 -25.00
N ALA A 63 -0.31 -17.01 -26.06
CA ALA A 63 -0.89 -17.05 -27.39
C ALA A 63 -1.21 -18.50 -27.82
N LEU A 64 -0.29 -19.44 -27.57
CA LEU A 64 -0.49 -20.85 -27.85
C LEU A 64 -1.68 -21.46 -27.09
N VAL A 65 -1.85 -21.11 -25.81
CA VAL A 65 -3.02 -21.55 -25.02
C VAL A 65 -4.32 -21.06 -25.65
N ARG A 66 -4.36 -19.80 -26.12
CA ARG A 66 -5.55 -19.26 -26.78
C ARG A 66 -5.83 -19.93 -28.15
N LEU A 67 -4.79 -20.49 -28.76
CA LEU A 67 -4.89 -21.30 -30.00
C LEU A 67 -5.21 -22.76 -29.72
N GLY A 68 -5.34 -23.20 -28.48
CA GLY A 68 -5.57 -24.59 -28.09
C GLY A 68 -4.33 -25.49 -28.24
N ARG A 69 -3.12 -24.90 -28.33
CA ARG A 69 -1.83 -25.59 -28.48
C ARG A 69 -1.13 -25.74 -27.13
N ASP A 70 -1.81 -26.35 -26.17
CA ASP A 70 -1.41 -26.40 -24.75
C ASP A 70 -0.09 -27.13 -24.51
N ASP A 71 0.24 -28.14 -25.32
CA ASP A 71 1.49 -28.91 -25.19
C ASP A 71 2.71 -28.06 -25.56
N GLU A 72 2.62 -27.28 -26.62
CA GLU A 72 3.69 -26.35 -27.01
C GLU A 72 3.84 -25.21 -26.00
N ALA A 73 2.73 -24.71 -25.48
CA ALA A 73 2.74 -23.72 -24.39
C ALA A 73 3.45 -24.28 -23.16
N ARG A 74 3.22 -25.56 -22.83
CA ARG A 74 3.87 -26.22 -21.69
C ARG A 74 5.38 -26.32 -21.88
N GLU A 75 5.85 -26.69 -23.06
CA GLU A 75 7.29 -26.78 -23.37
C GLU A 75 7.97 -25.40 -23.23
N LEU A 76 7.38 -24.34 -23.77
CA LEU A 76 7.92 -23.00 -23.65
C LEU A 76 7.98 -22.53 -22.18
N LEU A 77 6.93 -22.81 -21.40
CA LEU A 77 6.90 -22.46 -19.97
C LEU A 77 7.89 -23.29 -19.15
N GLN A 78 8.12 -24.55 -19.50
CA GLN A 78 9.15 -25.37 -18.88
C GLN A 78 10.55 -24.78 -19.14
N GLY A 79 10.86 -24.37 -20.36
CA GLY A 79 12.10 -23.67 -20.70
C GLY A 79 12.24 -22.36 -19.91
N ALA A 80 11.22 -21.50 -19.92
CA ALA A 80 11.22 -20.24 -19.19
C ALA A 80 11.33 -20.42 -17.66
N SER A 81 10.84 -21.55 -17.12
CA SER A 81 10.94 -21.88 -15.70
C SER A 81 12.37 -22.18 -15.21
N GLN A 82 13.31 -22.35 -16.12
CA GLN A 82 14.74 -22.55 -15.84
C GLN A 82 15.57 -21.27 -16.05
N SER A 83 14.93 -20.15 -16.38
CA SER A 83 15.61 -18.86 -16.58
C SER A 83 16.46 -18.45 -15.37
N GLY A 84 17.58 -17.78 -15.60
CA GLY A 84 18.36 -17.12 -14.56
C GLY A 84 17.60 -16.00 -13.83
N GLU A 85 16.61 -15.40 -14.49
CA GLU A 85 15.81 -14.29 -13.99
C GLU A 85 14.68 -14.76 -13.07
N GLN A 86 14.67 -14.29 -11.82
CA GLN A 86 13.69 -14.70 -10.81
C GLN A 86 12.24 -14.40 -11.22
N GLU A 87 11.99 -13.26 -11.83
CA GLU A 87 10.65 -12.84 -12.23
C GLU A 87 10.10 -13.68 -13.37
N VAL A 88 10.96 -14.01 -14.35
CA VAL A 88 10.63 -14.93 -15.46
C VAL A 88 10.29 -16.31 -14.91
N ARG A 89 11.13 -16.88 -14.02
CA ARG A 89 10.86 -18.18 -13.40
C ARG A 89 9.54 -18.19 -12.64
N PHE A 90 9.27 -17.15 -11.86
CA PHE A 90 8.02 -17.04 -11.09
C PHE A 90 6.80 -17.09 -12.00
N VAL A 91 6.77 -16.25 -13.04
CA VAL A 91 5.62 -16.17 -13.95
C VAL A 91 5.46 -17.47 -14.75
N ALA A 92 6.55 -18.02 -15.27
CA ALA A 92 6.53 -19.27 -16.03
C ALA A 92 5.97 -20.44 -15.20
N ARG A 93 6.48 -20.65 -13.99
CA ARG A 93 6.01 -21.71 -13.07
C ARG A 93 4.57 -21.54 -12.66
N ARG A 94 4.13 -20.32 -12.40
CA ARG A 94 2.74 -20.04 -12.07
C ARG A 94 1.79 -20.38 -13.23
N ARG A 95 2.17 -20.07 -14.47
CA ARG A 95 1.39 -20.40 -15.67
C ARG A 95 1.42 -21.89 -15.97
N LEU A 96 2.58 -22.52 -15.84
CA LEU A 96 2.72 -23.97 -15.99
C LEU A 96 1.83 -24.73 -14.99
N ALA A 97 1.83 -24.30 -13.72
CA ALA A 97 0.93 -24.85 -12.73
C ALA A 97 -0.56 -24.68 -13.08
N ALA A 98 -0.94 -23.55 -13.68
CA ALA A 98 -2.31 -23.34 -14.14
C ALA A 98 -2.69 -24.30 -15.28
N LEU A 99 -1.78 -24.57 -16.23
CA LEU A 99 -1.99 -25.56 -17.29
C LEU A 99 -2.13 -26.98 -16.71
N HIS A 100 -1.34 -27.34 -15.70
CA HIS A 100 -1.50 -28.61 -15.00
C HIS A 100 -2.86 -28.72 -14.30
N VAL A 101 -3.39 -27.63 -13.72
CA VAL A 101 -4.75 -27.62 -13.14
C VAL A 101 -5.80 -27.88 -14.20
N THR A 102 -5.75 -27.22 -15.35
CA THR A 102 -6.71 -27.42 -16.45
C THR A 102 -6.65 -28.83 -17.03
N ALA A 103 -5.46 -29.45 -17.04
CA ALA A 103 -5.25 -30.84 -17.45
C ALA A 103 -5.62 -31.88 -16.37
N GLY A 104 -6.09 -31.45 -15.17
CA GLY A 104 -6.40 -32.36 -14.07
C GLY A 104 -5.16 -32.91 -13.33
N GLN A 105 -3.96 -32.48 -13.67
CA GLN A 105 -2.68 -32.91 -13.09
C GLN A 105 -2.39 -32.16 -11.80
N LEU A 106 -3.22 -32.36 -10.75
CA LEU A 106 -3.21 -31.54 -9.54
C LEU A 106 -1.92 -31.67 -8.71
N GLN A 107 -1.23 -32.81 -8.74
CA GLN A 107 0.05 -33.00 -8.04
C GLN A 107 1.18 -32.22 -8.71
N ASP A 108 1.23 -32.23 -10.05
CA ASP A 108 2.21 -31.46 -10.80
C ASP A 108 1.96 -29.96 -10.64
N ALA A 109 0.70 -29.55 -10.69
CA ALA A 109 0.29 -28.19 -10.38
C ALA A 109 0.75 -27.74 -8.98
N LEU A 110 0.57 -28.59 -7.96
CA LEU A 110 1.01 -28.31 -6.61
C LEU A 110 2.54 -28.14 -6.54
N SER A 111 3.29 -29.01 -7.21
CA SER A 111 4.75 -28.93 -7.23
C SER A 111 5.25 -27.63 -7.89
N GLU A 112 4.65 -27.24 -9.00
CA GLU A 112 5.02 -26.01 -9.71
C GLU A 112 4.63 -24.73 -8.93
N TYR A 113 3.45 -24.70 -8.27
CA TYR A 113 3.10 -23.58 -7.39
C TYR A 113 4.04 -23.50 -6.17
N GLN A 114 4.48 -24.63 -5.59
CA GLN A 114 5.47 -24.62 -4.51
C GLN A 114 6.84 -24.09 -4.95
N ARG A 115 7.25 -24.37 -6.20
CA ARG A 115 8.44 -23.78 -6.81
C ARG A 115 8.25 -22.30 -7.07
N ALA A 116 7.10 -21.89 -7.61
CA ALA A 116 6.76 -20.49 -7.82
C ALA A 116 6.72 -19.70 -6.49
N GLU A 117 6.24 -20.29 -5.37
CA GLU A 117 6.26 -19.63 -4.05
C GLU A 117 7.69 -19.24 -3.62
N ARG A 118 8.71 -20.05 -3.97
CA ARG A 118 10.12 -19.76 -3.67
C ARG A 118 10.69 -18.66 -4.57
N ASP A 119 10.25 -18.59 -5.81
CA ASP A 119 10.67 -17.56 -6.77
C ASP A 119 9.82 -16.29 -6.71
N ALA A 120 8.86 -16.19 -5.78
CA ALA A 120 7.98 -15.04 -5.69
C ALA A 120 8.78 -13.74 -5.45
N PRO A 121 8.63 -12.71 -6.30
CA PRO A 121 9.42 -11.49 -6.22
C PRO A 121 9.07 -10.59 -5.03
N ASN A 122 7.90 -10.81 -4.43
CA ASN A 122 7.43 -10.06 -3.27
C ASN A 122 6.40 -10.86 -2.47
N ASP A 123 6.06 -10.38 -1.27
CA ASP A 123 5.14 -11.06 -0.34
C ASP A 123 3.72 -11.19 -0.89
N ARG A 124 3.29 -10.28 -1.77
CA ARG A 124 1.98 -10.35 -2.41
C ARG A 124 1.92 -11.50 -3.41
N ALA A 125 2.91 -11.61 -4.31
CA ALA A 125 3.01 -12.72 -5.25
C ALA A 125 3.09 -14.06 -4.51
N ARG A 126 3.84 -14.11 -3.40
CA ARG A 126 3.92 -15.27 -2.51
C ARG A 126 2.57 -15.60 -1.89
N ALA A 127 1.81 -14.62 -1.42
CA ALA A 127 0.50 -14.81 -0.83
C ALA A 127 -0.53 -15.31 -1.84
N GLU A 128 -0.51 -14.82 -3.08
CA GLU A 128 -1.38 -15.29 -4.16
C GLU A 128 -1.16 -16.78 -4.43
N VAL A 129 0.09 -17.18 -4.60
CA VAL A 129 0.45 -18.59 -4.87
C VAL A 129 0.15 -19.48 -3.67
N ALA A 130 0.37 -19.02 -2.45
CA ALA A 130 0.06 -19.75 -1.22
C ALA A 130 -1.44 -20.12 -1.10
N SER A 131 -2.34 -19.26 -1.61
CA SER A 131 -3.78 -19.57 -1.66
C SER A 131 -4.06 -20.79 -2.56
N ARG A 132 -3.45 -20.82 -3.75
CA ARG A 132 -3.58 -21.93 -4.70
C ARG A 132 -2.98 -23.24 -4.17
N ILE A 133 -1.83 -23.14 -3.50
CA ILE A 133 -1.21 -24.26 -2.79
C ILE A 133 -2.15 -24.83 -1.72
N GLY A 134 -2.77 -23.96 -0.93
CA GLY A 134 -3.72 -24.39 0.11
C GLY A 134 -4.92 -25.14 -0.46
N TRP A 135 -5.46 -24.66 -1.57
CA TRP A 135 -6.55 -25.34 -2.29
C TRP A 135 -6.09 -26.70 -2.86
N LEU A 136 -4.97 -26.73 -3.58
CA LEU A 136 -4.46 -27.97 -4.16
C LEU A 136 -4.12 -29.04 -3.12
N ILE A 137 -3.56 -28.67 -1.96
CA ILE A 137 -3.32 -29.62 -0.86
C ILE A 137 -4.64 -30.27 -0.41
N LYS A 138 -5.73 -29.50 -0.34
CA LYS A 138 -7.05 -30.05 0.00
C LYS A 138 -7.56 -31.03 -1.05
N GLU A 139 -7.51 -30.63 -2.33
CA GLU A 139 -8.01 -31.44 -3.45
C GLU A 139 -7.21 -32.73 -3.67
N THR A 140 -5.92 -32.69 -3.37
CA THR A 140 -5.02 -33.87 -3.50
C THR A 140 -5.00 -34.76 -2.26
N GLY A 141 -5.90 -34.54 -1.30
CA GLY A 141 -6.00 -35.35 -0.06
C GLY A 141 -4.85 -35.13 0.94
N GLY A 142 -4.13 -34.02 0.81
CA GLY A 142 -3.03 -33.68 1.72
C GLY A 142 -3.47 -33.22 3.11
N SER A 143 -2.50 -33.08 4.01
CA SER A 143 -2.73 -32.71 5.41
C SER A 143 -3.50 -31.40 5.55
N GLY A 144 -4.64 -31.43 6.27
CA GLY A 144 -5.45 -30.26 6.58
C GLY A 144 -4.67 -29.16 7.33
N VAL A 145 -3.66 -29.52 8.12
CA VAL A 145 -2.76 -28.57 8.79
C VAL A 145 -1.90 -27.82 7.76
N ARG A 146 -1.32 -28.52 6.78
CA ARG A 146 -0.53 -27.89 5.71
C ARG A 146 -1.40 -26.95 4.86
N ALA A 147 -2.63 -27.34 4.52
CA ALA A 147 -3.57 -26.48 3.81
C ALA A 147 -3.90 -25.22 4.61
N ARG A 148 -4.19 -25.34 5.92
CA ARG A 148 -4.43 -24.19 6.81
C ARG A 148 -3.22 -23.24 6.89
N LEU A 149 -2.00 -23.79 6.96
CA LEU A 149 -0.78 -22.98 6.95
C LEU A 149 -0.58 -22.25 5.63
N ALA A 150 -0.87 -22.88 4.49
CA ALA A 150 -0.81 -22.25 3.17
C ALA A 150 -1.85 -21.11 3.06
N PHE A 151 -3.11 -21.34 3.46
CA PHE A 151 -4.11 -20.27 3.55
C PHE A 151 -3.75 -19.19 4.57
N ALA A 152 -3.03 -19.55 5.62
CA ALA A 152 -2.52 -18.56 6.55
C ALA A 152 -1.47 -17.65 5.90
N ARG A 153 -0.57 -18.18 5.07
CA ARG A 153 0.39 -17.39 4.28
C ARG A 153 -0.29 -16.53 3.21
N SER A 154 -1.36 -17.02 2.60
CA SER A 154 -2.10 -16.29 1.56
C SER A 154 -2.82 -15.02 2.06
N ARG A 155 -3.07 -14.92 3.35
CA ARG A 155 -3.74 -13.75 3.95
C ARG A 155 -2.81 -12.56 4.19
N GLY A 156 -1.61 -12.58 3.66
CA GLY A 156 -0.56 -11.56 3.82
C GLY A 156 0.57 -12.03 4.72
N GLY A 157 1.74 -11.41 4.58
CA GLY A 157 2.93 -11.68 5.42
C GLY A 157 2.63 -11.46 6.92
N VAL A 158 3.47 -12.01 7.80
CA VAL A 158 3.35 -11.81 9.26
C VAL A 158 3.31 -10.32 9.60
N ALA A 159 4.13 -9.50 8.93
CA ALA A 159 4.14 -8.05 9.10
C ALA A 159 2.77 -7.41 8.80
N ASP A 160 2.07 -7.87 7.75
CA ASP A 160 0.76 -7.33 7.38
C ASP A 160 -0.35 -7.63 8.41
N ARG A 161 -0.17 -8.67 9.24
CA ARG A 161 -1.13 -8.99 10.31
C ARG A 161 -0.77 -8.35 11.63
N VAL A 162 0.52 -8.31 11.91
CA VAL A 162 1.02 -7.88 13.22
C VAL A 162 1.02 -6.36 13.33
N THR A 163 1.28 -5.62 12.22
CA THR A 163 1.46 -4.16 12.32
C THR A 163 0.22 -3.41 12.81
N PRO A 164 -1.01 -3.60 12.28
CA PRO A 164 -2.18 -2.93 12.86
C PRO A 164 -2.39 -3.32 14.31
N LEU A 165 -2.24 -4.60 14.66
CA LEU A 165 -2.36 -5.07 16.05
C LEU A 165 -1.29 -4.47 16.96
N ALA A 166 -0.06 -4.31 16.48
CA ALA A 166 1.03 -3.68 17.23
C ALA A 166 0.73 -2.18 17.47
N MET A 167 0.21 -1.46 16.46
CA MET A 167 -0.22 -0.08 16.63
C MET A 167 -1.29 0.04 17.72
N LEU A 168 -2.31 -0.83 17.69
CA LEU A 168 -3.36 -0.88 18.71
C LEU A 168 -2.80 -1.21 20.10
N ALA A 169 -1.93 -2.23 20.18
CA ALA A 169 -1.35 -2.68 21.45
C ALA A 169 -0.47 -1.59 22.08
N VAL A 170 0.40 -0.95 21.30
CA VAL A 170 1.28 0.13 21.81
C VAL A 170 0.45 1.30 22.29
N THR A 171 -0.47 1.82 21.44
CA THR A 171 -1.34 2.93 21.82
C THR A 171 -2.21 2.58 23.02
N GLY A 172 -2.85 1.39 22.99
CA GLY A 172 -3.72 0.93 24.06
C GLY A 172 -3.01 0.76 25.40
N THR A 173 -1.83 0.14 25.40
CA THR A 173 -1.06 -0.10 26.64
C THR A 173 -0.57 1.21 27.25
N ILE A 174 0.02 2.10 26.45
CA ILE A 174 0.55 3.38 26.93
C ILE A 174 -0.60 4.27 27.42
N SER A 175 -1.72 4.34 26.67
CA SER A 175 -2.89 5.11 27.10
C SER A 175 -3.51 4.55 28.38
N ALA A 176 -3.66 3.24 28.51
CA ALA A 176 -4.19 2.63 29.72
C ALA A 176 -3.30 2.92 30.93
N ALA A 177 -1.97 2.86 30.75
CA ALA A 177 -1.04 3.25 31.80
C ALA A 177 -1.16 4.74 32.18
N ALA A 178 -1.32 5.64 31.20
CA ALA A 178 -1.48 7.07 31.46
C ALA A 178 -2.84 7.39 32.12
N LEU A 179 -3.90 6.67 31.81
CA LEU A 179 -5.19 6.78 32.47
C LEU A 179 -5.15 6.28 33.92
N ALA A 180 -4.37 5.22 34.18
CA ALA A 180 -4.17 4.69 35.54
C ALA A 180 -3.18 5.53 36.38
N LEU A 181 -2.21 6.17 35.73
CA LEU A 181 -1.14 6.96 36.36
C LEU A 181 -1.09 8.34 35.67
N PRO A 182 -1.90 9.33 36.11
CA PRO A 182 -2.02 10.66 35.47
C PRO A 182 -0.70 11.40 35.26
N ARG A 183 0.32 11.12 36.06
CA ARG A 183 1.68 11.68 35.90
C ARG A 183 2.35 11.29 34.56
N LEU A 184 1.85 10.26 33.87
CA LEU A 184 2.35 9.85 32.56
C LEU A 184 1.65 10.59 31.40
N LEU A 185 0.53 11.26 31.68
CA LEU A 185 -0.25 11.96 30.66
C LEU A 185 0.46 13.24 30.19
N GLU A 186 0.86 14.06 31.12
CA GLU A 186 1.41 15.39 30.87
C GLU A 186 2.69 15.37 30.01
N PRO A 187 3.72 14.49 30.23
CA PRO A 187 4.91 14.44 29.41
C PRO A 187 4.65 14.01 27.95
N LEU A 188 3.53 13.32 27.68
CA LEU A 188 3.19 12.79 26.38
C LEU A 188 2.10 13.60 25.65
N ALA A 189 1.32 14.40 26.37
CA ALA A 189 0.30 15.27 25.80
C ALA A 189 0.93 16.37 24.93
N LEU A 190 0.22 16.83 23.92
CA LEU A 190 0.64 17.96 23.10
C LEU A 190 0.31 19.27 23.83
N ILE A 191 1.27 19.76 24.58
CA ILE A 191 1.28 21.12 25.13
C ILE A 191 2.04 21.99 24.14
N LYS A 192 1.43 23.07 23.66
CA LYS A 192 1.94 23.87 22.53
C LYS A 192 2.62 25.13 23.01
N VAL A 193 1.91 25.88 23.85
CA VAL A 193 2.40 27.09 24.51
C VAL A 193 2.13 26.96 26.03
N ASP A 194 3.15 27.21 26.82
CA ASP A 194 3.02 27.37 28.27
C ASP A 194 2.88 28.86 28.59
N ASN A 195 1.83 29.21 29.30
CA ASN A 195 1.57 30.61 29.72
C ASN A 195 2.69 31.19 30.59
N ALA A 196 3.50 30.36 31.24
CA ALA A 196 4.59 30.79 32.12
C ALA A 196 5.94 30.89 31.38
N ASN A 197 6.20 30.03 30.38
CA ASN A 197 7.53 29.84 29.76
C ASN A 197 7.58 30.09 28.27
N GLY A 198 6.47 30.44 27.63
CA GLY A 198 6.41 30.68 26.17
C GLY A 198 6.29 29.42 25.31
N ASP A 199 7.11 29.32 24.30
CA ASP A 199 7.02 28.23 23.32
C ASP A 199 7.49 26.90 23.90
N PHE A 200 6.54 25.99 24.18
CA PHE A 200 6.79 24.66 24.70
C PHE A 200 7.13 23.65 23.57
N LEU A 201 6.60 23.89 22.38
CA LEU A 201 6.72 22.95 21.29
C LEU A 201 8.13 22.92 20.70
N SER A 202 8.86 24.03 20.71
CA SER A 202 10.25 24.05 20.27
C SER A 202 11.21 23.37 21.25
N ALA A 203 10.86 23.39 22.56
CA ALA A 203 11.64 22.71 23.60
C ALA A 203 11.37 21.20 23.63
N GLU A 204 10.15 20.76 23.34
CA GLU A 204 9.70 19.38 23.46
C GLU A 204 9.02 18.85 22.19
N PRO A 205 9.74 18.79 21.03
CA PRO A 205 9.15 18.45 19.74
C PRO A 205 8.63 17.00 19.64
N TRP A 206 9.04 16.10 20.53
CA TRP A 206 8.49 14.75 20.60
C TRP A 206 7.00 14.72 20.88
N ARG A 207 6.43 15.75 21.50
CA ARG A 207 4.99 15.88 21.77
C ARG A 207 4.13 15.89 20.52
N LEU A 208 4.71 16.27 19.37
CA LEU A 208 4.06 16.14 18.05
C LEU A 208 3.68 14.70 17.70
N LEU A 209 4.41 13.72 18.23
CA LEU A 209 4.17 12.30 17.99
C LEU A 209 3.55 11.60 19.20
N THR A 210 4.02 11.91 20.40
CA THR A 210 3.60 11.21 21.63
C THR A 210 2.16 11.49 22.01
N VAL A 211 1.58 12.59 21.55
CA VAL A 211 0.15 12.93 21.70
C VAL A 211 -0.76 11.78 21.28
N ALA A 212 -0.38 11.02 20.25
CA ALA A 212 -1.15 9.89 19.73
C ALA A 212 -1.13 8.65 20.64
N LEU A 213 -0.28 8.65 21.67
CA LEU A 213 -0.13 7.53 22.61
C LEU A 213 -0.96 7.68 23.88
N VAL A 214 -1.57 8.84 24.11
CA VAL A 214 -2.34 9.13 25.33
C VAL A 214 -3.74 9.63 25.02
N HIS A 215 -4.68 9.35 25.90
CA HIS A 215 -6.10 9.69 25.74
C HIS A 215 -6.70 10.23 27.03
N GLY A 216 -7.69 11.13 26.90
CA GLY A 216 -8.32 11.79 28.04
C GLY A 216 -9.36 10.96 28.81
N SER A 217 -9.85 9.83 28.22
CA SER A 217 -10.81 8.94 28.86
C SER A 217 -10.76 7.53 28.24
N PRO A 218 -11.26 6.48 28.96
CA PRO A 218 -11.36 5.14 28.42
C PRO A 218 -12.23 5.05 27.16
N LEU A 219 -13.31 5.80 27.09
CA LEU A 219 -14.21 5.81 25.93
C LEU A 219 -13.54 6.48 24.73
N HIS A 220 -12.79 7.56 24.94
CA HIS A 220 -11.99 8.23 23.92
C HIS A 220 -10.93 7.27 23.36
N LEU A 221 -10.23 6.52 24.21
CA LEU A 221 -9.28 5.48 23.79
C LEU A 221 -9.97 4.39 22.95
N LEU A 222 -11.11 3.86 23.42
CA LEU A 222 -11.82 2.78 22.73
C LEU A 222 -12.22 3.17 21.31
N PHE A 223 -12.81 4.35 21.13
CA PHE A 223 -13.19 4.84 19.80
C PHE A 223 -12.00 5.08 18.90
N ASN A 224 -10.87 5.59 19.43
CA ASN A 224 -9.64 5.77 18.68
C ASN A 224 -9.06 4.42 18.23
N LEU A 225 -9.00 3.41 19.09
CA LEU A 225 -8.51 2.08 18.73
C LEU A 225 -9.38 1.43 17.64
N PHE A 226 -10.70 1.53 17.74
CA PHE A 226 -11.61 1.04 16.72
C PHE A 226 -11.40 1.74 15.36
N ALA A 227 -11.34 3.07 15.36
CA ALA A 227 -11.13 3.85 14.15
C ALA A 227 -9.73 3.62 13.56
N MET A 228 -8.70 3.47 14.41
CA MET A 228 -7.33 3.12 14.01
C MET A 228 -7.28 1.75 13.32
N ASP A 229 -7.93 0.73 13.88
CA ASP A 229 -7.97 -0.61 13.26
C ASP A 229 -8.56 -0.55 11.85
N LEU A 230 -9.68 0.16 11.69
CA LEU A 230 -10.34 0.34 10.40
C LEU A 230 -9.45 1.07 9.40
N GLY A 231 -8.89 2.22 9.77
CA GLY A 231 -8.03 3.03 8.90
C GLY A 231 -6.72 2.33 8.56
N ALA A 232 -6.07 1.70 9.55
CA ALA A 232 -4.82 0.99 9.36
C ALA A 232 -4.96 -0.19 8.39
N ARG A 233 -5.98 -1.03 8.55
CA ARG A 233 -6.23 -2.16 7.64
C ARG A 233 -6.53 -1.69 6.22
N LEU A 234 -7.26 -0.60 6.07
CA LEU A 234 -7.63 -0.05 4.77
C LEU A 234 -6.39 0.50 4.04
N VAL A 235 -5.61 1.35 4.69
CA VAL A 235 -4.39 1.92 4.12
C VAL A 235 -3.35 0.84 3.86
N GLN A 236 -3.24 -0.15 4.74
CA GLN A 236 -2.33 -1.27 4.54
C GLN A 236 -2.67 -2.10 3.29
N ARG A 237 -3.96 -2.32 3.01
CA ARG A 237 -4.41 -2.99 1.78
C ARG A 237 -4.02 -2.21 0.53
N LEU A 238 -4.09 -0.89 0.58
CA LEU A 238 -3.78 -0.02 -0.56
C LEU A 238 -2.28 0.18 -0.76
N TYR A 239 -1.53 0.36 0.33
CA TYR A 239 -0.15 0.85 0.30
C TYR A 239 0.89 -0.08 0.94
N GLY A 240 0.47 -1.06 1.72
CA GLY A 240 1.36 -1.94 2.48
C GLY A 240 1.81 -1.35 3.82
N THR A 241 2.52 -2.20 4.60
CA THR A 241 2.89 -1.92 5.98
C THR A 241 3.81 -0.70 6.15
N GLN A 242 4.84 -0.58 5.32
CA GLN A 242 5.80 0.52 5.46
C GLN A 242 5.15 1.90 5.25
N ARG A 243 4.29 2.00 4.23
CA ARG A 243 3.56 3.25 3.95
C ARG A 243 2.46 3.51 4.96
N LEU A 244 1.79 2.46 5.48
CA LEU A 244 0.86 2.63 6.59
C LEU A 244 1.51 3.35 7.76
N LEU A 245 2.67 2.86 8.23
CA LEU A 245 3.38 3.47 9.36
C LEU A 245 3.82 4.90 9.05
N LEU A 246 4.38 5.11 7.86
CA LEU A 246 4.83 6.44 7.43
C LEU A 246 3.67 7.42 7.35
N TRP A 247 2.55 7.04 6.69
CA TRP A 247 1.37 7.90 6.57
C TRP A 247 0.73 8.21 7.92
N TYR A 248 0.71 7.23 8.82
CA TYR A 248 0.21 7.45 10.18
C TYR A 248 1.07 8.47 10.94
N LEU A 249 2.40 8.29 10.95
CA LEU A 249 3.32 9.19 11.66
C LEU A 249 3.30 10.61 11.07
N LEU A 250 3.34 10.74 9.75
CA LEU A 250 3.20 12.04 9.08
C LEU A 250 1.85 12.67 9.40
N GLY A 251 0.79 11.86 9.42
CA GLY A 251 -0.56 12.31 9.78
C GLY A 251 -0.66 12.84 11.20
N VAL A 252 -0.04 12.13 12.15
CA VAL A 252 0.01 12.58 13.56
C VAL A 252 0.74 13.92 13.66
N VAL A 253 1.91 14.06 13.03
CA VAL A 253 2.66 15.33 13.06
C VAL A 253 1.89 16.46 12.38
N GLY A 254 1.30 16.23 11.21
CA GLY A 254 0.51 17.25 10.51
C GLY A 254 -0.72 17.70 11.28
N ALA A 255 -1.40 16.75 11.93
CA ALA A 255 -2.51 17.03 12.82
C ALA A 255 -2.09 17.88 14.05
N SER A 256 -0.96 17.51 14.66
CA SER A 256 -0.41 18.24 15.81
C SER A 256 -0.01 19.67 15.45
N LEU A 257 0.58 19.88 14.27
CA LEU A 257 0.91 21.21 13.75
C LEU A 257 -0.35 22.04 13.48
N ALA A 258 -1.38 21.46 12.86
CA ALA A 258 -2.65 22.14 12.64
C ALA A 258 -3.30 22.57 13.97
N SER A 259 -3.24 21.69 14.97
CA SER A 259 -3.69 22.01 16.32
C SER A 259 -2.87 23.13 16.96
N ALA A 260 -1.55 23.12 16.79
CA ALA A 260 -0.65 24.15 17.32
C ALA A 260 -0.94 25.54 16.74
N ILE A 261 -1.32 25.59 15.46
CA ILE A 261 -1.67 26.85 14.78
C ILE A 261 -3.04 27.37 15.23
N TRP A 262 -4.02 26.47 15.32
CA TRP A 262 -5.43 26.88 15.46
C TRP A 262 -5.88 26.99 16.91
N THR A 263 -5.28 26.18 17.79
CA THR A 263 -5.61 26.14 19.23
C THR A 263 -4.34 26.12 20.09
N PRO A 264 -3.45 27.13 19.99
CA PRO A 264 -2.11 27.09 20.58
C PRO A 264 -2.11 26.92 22.11
N PHE A 265 -3.14 27.42 22.79
CA PHE A 265 -3.24 27.42 24.26
C PHE A 265 -4.05 26.25 24.84
N VAL A 266 -4.58 25.36 23.98
CA VAL A 266 -5.39 24.22 24.44
C VAL A 266 -4.57 22.94 24.33
N PRO A 267 -4.24 22.23 25.42
CA PRO A 267 -3.56 20.94 25.34
C PRO A 267 -4.39 19.91 24.57
N SER A 268 -3.70 19.00 23.86
CA SER A 268 -4.37 17.97 23.08
C SER A 268 -3.84 16.59 23.44
N VAL A 269 -4.71 15.57 23.33
CA VAL A 269 -4.40 14.14 23.51
C VAL A 269 -5.24 13.32 22.54
N GLY A 270 -4.70 12.22 22.04
CA GLY A 270 -5.41 11.24 21.21
C GLY A 270 -4.75 10.92 19.89
N ALA A 271 -4.97 9.69 19.43
CA ALA A 271 -4.50 9.19 18.15
C ALA A 271 -5.31 9.69 16.94
N SER A 272 -6.42 10.40 17.20
CA SER A 272 -7.44 10.72 16.19
C SER A 272 -6.90 11.52 15.00
N GLY A 273 -5.96 12.45 15.21
CA GLY A 273 -5.33 13.20 14.11
C GLY A 273 -4.66 12.28 13.08
N GLY A 274 -3.90 11.30 13.55
CA GLY A 274 -3.31 10.26 12.69
C GLY A 274 -4.34 9.34 12.05
N VAL A 275 -5.41 8.99 12.76
CA VAL A 275 -6.53 8.19 12.24
C VAL A 275 -7.26 8.94 11.11
N PHE A 276 -7.54 10.23 11.30
CA PHE A 276 -8.13 11.07 10.26
C PHE A 276 -7.22 11.20 9.04
N ALA A 277 -5.89 11.20 9.23
CA ALA A 277 -4.95 11.14 8.11
C ALA A 277 -5.05 9.82 7.35
N LEU A 278 -5.15 8.67 8.03
CA LEU A 278 -5.37 7.39 7.36
C LEU A 278 -6.68 7.36 6.57
N PHE A 279 -7.74 7.93 7.09
CA PHE A 279 -9.01 8.10 6.38
C PHE A 279 -8.86 9.02 5.17
N GLY A 280 -8.15 10.13 5.32
CA GLY A 280 -7.82 11.05 4.24
C GLY A 280 -7.05 10.35 3.11
N VAL A 281 -6.01 9.59 3.43
CA VAL A 281 -5.24 8.79 2.45
C VAL A 281 -6.14 7.86 1.65
N ALA A 282 -7.03 7.14 2.32
CA ALA A 282 -7.93 6.20 1.65
C ALA A 282 -8.96 6.91 0.74
N LEU A 283 -9.52 8.04 1.19
CA LEU A 283 -10.44 8.86 0.40
C LEU A 283 -9.75 9.51 -0.80
N GLY A 284 -8.55 10.09 -0.61
CA GLY A 284 -7.76 10.68 -1.68
C GLY A 284 -7.34 9.65 -2.73
N ALA A 285 -6.95 8.46 -2.30
CA ALA A 285 -6.62 7.36 -3.20
C ALA A 285 -7.83 6.91 -4.03
N GLU A 286 -9.01 6.80 -3.41
CA GLU A 286 -10.23 6.44 -4.13
C GLU A 286 -10.63 7.50 -5.13
N TRP A 287 -10.55 8.78 -4.74
CA TRP A 287 -10.92 9.89 -5.61
C TRP A 287 -10.00 10.04 -6.81
N ALA A 288 -8.68 10.02 -6.60
CA ALA A 288 -7.70 10.34 -7.65
C ALA A 288 -7.33 9.13 -8.52
N HIS A 289 -7.44 7.90 -8.01
CA HIS A 289 -6.90 6.70 -8.66
C HIS A 289 -7.97 5.67 -9.00
N ARG A 290 -9.20 6.11 -9.30
CA ARG A 290 -10.24 5.24 -9.89
C ARG A 290 -9.79 4.75 -11.28
N PRO A 291 -10.04 3.50 -11.63
CA PRO A 291 -10.74 2.40 -10.95
C PRO A 291 -9.82 1.45 -10.15
N LEU A 292 -8.62 1.89 -9.72
CA LEU A 292 -7.63 1.05 -9.04
C LEU A 292 -8.10 0.57 -7.66
N VAL A 293 -9.11 1.23 -7.09
CA VAL A 293 -9.64 0.89 -5.77
C VAL A 293 -10.76 -0.12 -5.89
N GLU A 294 -10.61 -1.27 -5.23
CA GLU A 294 -11.57 -2.37 -5.24
C GLU A 294 -12.95 -1.95 -4.71
N ARG A 295 -14.04 -2.56 -5.21
CA ARG A 295 -15.41 -2.28 -4.76
C ARG A 295 -15.61 -2.44 -3.25
N GLY A 296 -14.96 -3.45 -2.63
CA GLY A 296 -15.02 -3.66 -1.18
C GLY A 296 -14.38 -2.53 -0.37
N VAL A 297 -13.33 -1.92 -0.87
CA VAL A 297 -12.69 -0.73 -0.28
C VAL A 297 -13.63 0.46 -0.37
N ARG A 298 -14.31 0.66 -1.51
CA ARG A 298 -15.28 1.75 -1.67
C ARG A 298 -16.45 1.67 -0.72
N ALA A 299 -16.96 0.46 -0.45
CA ALA A 299 -18.01 0.26 0.54
C ALA A 299 -17.54 0.65 1.96
N ALA A 300 -16.31 0.28 2.34
CA ALA A 300 -15.71 0.69 3.61
C ALA A 300 -15.51 2.22 3.69
N LEU A 301 -15.15 2.87 2.58
CA LEU A 301 -14.99 4.34 2.52
C LEU A 301 -16.30 5.10 2.75
N ALA A 302 -17.45 4.56 2.32
CA ALA A 302 -18.75 5.16 2.60
C ALA A 302 -19.05 5.19 4.12
N GLN A 303 -18.68 4.13 4.85
CA GLN A 303 -18.79 4.08 6.31
C GLN A 303 -17.85 5.07 7.00
N ILE A 304 -16.62 5.22 6.49
CA ILE A 304 -15.65 6.18 7.00
C ILE A 304 -16.14 7.62 6.84
N GLY A 305 -16.76 7.96 5.71
CA GLY A 305 -17.37 9.27 5.48
C GLY A 305 -18.38 9.63 6.56
N GLY A 306 -19.22 8.69 6.95
CA GLY A 306 -20.17 8.85 8.06
C GLY A 306 -19.47 9.06 9.41
N LEU A 307 -18.43 8.28 9.71
CA LEU A 307 -17.65 8.44 10.96
C LEU A 307 -16.94 9.79 11.02
N ILE A 308 -16.37 10.27 9.93
CA ILE A 308 -15.76 11.60 9.85
C ILE A 308 -16.80 12.69 10.13
N ALA A 309 -17.94 12.64 9.45
CA ALA A 309 -19.00 13.63 9.60
C ALA A 309 -19.53 13.67 11.04
N ILE A 310 -19.83 12.51 11.63
CA ILE A 310 -20.28 12.41 13.01
C ILE A 310 -19.24 13.00 13.97
N ASN A 311 -17.96 12.63 13.83
CA ASN A 311 -16.91 13.13 14.70
C ASN A 311 -16.74 14.65 14.62
N LEU A 312 -16.78 15.23 13.41
CA LEU A 312 -16.68 16.67 13.23
C LEU A 312 -17.89 17.41 13.79
N ILE A 313 -19.11 16.89 13.59
CA ILE A 313 -20.35 17.48 14.13
C ILE A 313 -20.33 17.44 15.67
N PHE A 314 -20.02 16.28 16.25
CA PHE A 314 -19.88 16.14 17.71
C PHE A 314 -18.77 17.05 18.26
N GLY A 315 -17.63 17.13 17.56
CA GLY A 315 -16.54 18.02 17.95
C GLY A 315 -16.94 19.50 17.95
N LEU A 316 -17.72 19.95 16.97
CA LEU A 316 -18.26 21.31 16.96
C LEU A 316 -19.24 21.53 18.11
N GLY A 317 -20.17 20.60 18.35
CA GLY A 317 -21.16 20.69 19.39
C GLY A 317 -20.56 20.68 20.81
N LEU A 318 -19.59 19.77 21.06
CA LEU A 318 -18.93 19.67 22.37
C LEU A 318 -17.98 20.84 22.65
N ASN A 319 -17.34 21.42 21.63
CA ASN A 319 -16.50 22.60 21.79
C ASN A 319 -17.33 23.82 22.18
N VAL A 320 -18.55 23.97 21.65
CA VAL A 320 -19.50 24.99 22.07
C VAL A 320 -19.92 24.79 23.52
N ALA A 321 -19.99 23.52 23.98
CA ALA A 321 -20.34 23.17 25.37
C ALA A 321 -19.13 23.07 26.32
N GLY A 322 -17.92 23.46 25.88
CA GLY A 322 -16.67 23.37 26.67
C GLY A 322 -16.04 22.00 26.73
N GLY A 323 -16.41 21.06 25.84
CA GLY A 323 -15.87 19.71 25.72
C GLY A 323 -14.75 19.63 24.68
N GLY A 324 -13.57 19.14 25.08
CA GLY A 324 -12.33 19.31 24.34
C GLY A 324 -12.07 18.31 23.19
N ILE A 325 -12.82 18.36 22.08
CA ILE A 325 -12.43 17.65 20.84
C ILE A 325 -11.60 18.59 19.96
N ASP A 326 -10.39 18.18 19.62
CA ASP A 326 -9.45 18.94 18.79
C ASP A 326 -9.79 18.79 17.29
N ASN A 327 -10.78 19.56 16.83
CA ASN A 327 -11.18 19.59 15.42
C ASN A 327 -10.07 20.10 14.49
N ALA A 328 -9.16 20.95 14.99
CA ALA A 328 -8.03 21.41 14.19
C ALA A 328 -7.09 20.24 13.85
N ALA A 329 -6.78 19.39 14.83
CA ALA A 329 -6.01 18.16 14.59
C ALA A 329 -6.73 17.22 13.63
N HIS A 330 -8.04 17.03 13.75
CA HIS A 330 -8.83 16.18 12.86
C HIS A 330 -8.79 16.68 11.40
N LEU A 331 -9.05 17.97 11.19
CA LEU A 331 -9.03 18.57 9.85
C LEU A 331 -7.63 18.60 9.27
N GLY A 332 -6.61 18.93 10.07
CA GLY A 332 -5.21 18.91 9.63
C GLY A 332 -4.75 17.52 9.21
N GLY A 333 -5.05 16.49 10.01
CA GLY A 333 -4.78 15.10 9.67
C GLY A 333 -5.50 14.66 8.39
N LEU A 334 -6.81 14.93 8.29
CA LEU A 334 -7.62 14.59 7.12
C LEU A 334 -7.10 15.26 5.84
N ALA A 335 -6.77 16.55 5.90
CA ALA A 335 -6.26 17.31 4.74
C ALA A 335 -4.92 16.78 4.26
N LEU A 336 -3.97 16.54 5.19
CA LEU A 336 -2.68 15.94 4.84
C LEU A 336 -2.85 14.54 4.27
N GLY A 337 -3.71 13.74 4.87
CA GLY A 337 -4.02 12.40 4.37
C GLY A 337 -4.62 12.41 2.96
N LEU A 338 -5.59 13.30 2.70
CA LEU A 338 -6.16 13.50 1.36
C LEU A 338 -5.08 13.84 0.34
N LEU A 339 -4.20 14.79 0.66
CA LEU A 339 -3.09 15.18 -0.19
C LEU A 339 -2.18 13.98 -0.52
N LEU A 340 -1.77 13.22 0.51
CA LEU A 340 -0.94 12.02 0.33
C LEU A 340 -1.62 10.97 -0.53
N GLY A 341 -2.92 10.72 -0.32
CA GLY A 341 -3.70 9.77 -1.11
C GLY A 341 -3.89 10.17 -2.56
N VAL A 342 -4.01 11.48 -2.84
CA VAL A 342 -4.10 12.03 -4.20
C VAL A 342 -2.76 11.95 -4.93
N LEU A 343 -1.67 12.35 -4.27
CA LEU A 343 -0.36 12.44 -4.89
C LEU A 343 0.32 11.07 -5.08
N VAL A 344 0.06 10.12 -4.18
CA VAL A 344 0.73 8.83 -4.21
C VAL A 344 -0.25 7.72 -4.61
N PRO A 345 -0.08 7.14 -5.80
CA PRO A 345 -0.96 6.05 -6.24
C PRO A 345 -0.81 4.81 -5.34
N PRO A 346 -1.92 4.07 -5.11
CA PRO A 346 -1.89 2.83 -4.35
C PRO A 346 -0.94 1.81 -4.99
N THR A 347 0.01 1.29 -4.19
CA THR A 347 1.01 0.34 -4.70
C THR A 347 0.55 -1.11 -4.71
N ARG A 348 -0.50 -1.41 -3.96
CA ARG A 348 -1.09 -2.75 -3.89
C ARG A 348 -2.41 -2.87 -4.66
N ALA A 349 -2.96 -1.78 -5.16
CA ALA A 349 -4.10 -1.83 -6.06
C ALA A 349 -3.61 -2.12 -7.48
N GLU A 350 -4.00 -3.26 -8.04
CA GLU A 350 -3.70 -3.57 -9.44
C GLU A 350 -4.66 -2.80 -10.35
N SER A 351 -4.10 -2.03 -11.27
CA SER A 351 -4.85 -1.66 -12.47
C SER A 351 -4.97 -2.91 -13.37
N MET A 352 -6.06 -3.03 -14.10
CA MET A 352 -6.18 -4.06 -15.15
C MET A 352 -4.98 -3.98 -16.12
N ARG A 353 -4.49 -2.78 -16.39
CA ARG A 353 -3.32 -2.52 -17.24
C ARG A 353 -2.00 -3.06 -16.65
N SER A 354 -1.81 -2.96 -15.32
CA SER A 354 -0.59 -3.50 -14.67
C SER A 354 -0.61 -5.02 -14.52
N ARG A 355 -1.78 -5.65 -14.54
CA ARG A 355 -1.90 -7.13 -14.62
C ARG A 355 -1.30 -7.68 -15.90
N TRP A 356 -1.44 -6.97 -17.01
CA TRP A 356 -0.96 -7.39 -18.32
C TRP A 356 0.48 -6.97 -18.59
N ALA A 357 0.89 -5.78 -18.19
CA ALA A 357 2.21 -5.24 -18.49
C ALA A 357 3.36 -5.84 -17.65
N GLY A 358 3.06 -6.54 -16.53
CA GLY A 358 4.12 -7.01 -15.62
C GLY A 358 4.96 -5.87 -15.00
N VAL A 359 4.61 -4.63 -15.32
CA VAL A 359 5.38 -3.44 -14.96
C VAL A 359 4.73 -2.80 -13.73
N ILE A 360 5.19 -3.22 -12.57
CA ILE A 360 5.10 -2.35 -11.40
C ILE A 360 6.13 -1.25 -11.65
N SER A 361 5.67 -0.03 -11.90
CA SER A 361 6.55 1.14 -12.03
C SER A 361 7.29 1.36 -10.70
N ARG A 362 8.49 0.79 -10.57
CA ARG A 362 9.30 0.85 -9.34
C ARG A 362 9.97 2.21 -9.11
N GLY A 363 9.94 3.12 -10.10
CA GLY A 363 10.69 4.37 -10.09
C GLY A 363 9.92 5.57 -9.53
N ALA A 364 8.72 5.83 -10.01
CA ALA A 364 7.98 7.06 -9.73
C ALA A 364 7.58 7.22 -8.24
N GLY A 365 7.37 6.13 -7.51
CA GLY A 365 6.94 6.19 -6.11
C GLY A 365 8.04 6.65 -5.13
N ARG A 366 9.32 6.45 -5.42
CA ARG A 366 10.41 6.87 -4.52
C ARG A 366 10.70 8.37 -4.62
N GLU A 367 10.76 8.91 -5.83
CA GLU A 367 10.99 10.34 -6.04
C GLU A 367 9.86 11.19 -5.48
N GLN A 368 8.60 10.82 -5.73
CA GLN A 368 7.44 11.48 -5.15
C GLN A 368 7.42 11.38 -3.62
N LEU A 369 7.82 10.25 -3.05
CA LEU A 369 7.93 10.07 -1.60
C LEU A 369 8.99 11.00 -1.00
N TYR A 370 10.17 11.13 -1.62
CA TYR A 370 11.22 12.03 -1.16
C TYR A 370 10.80 13.50 -1.25
N ILE A 371 10.14 13.91 -2.33
CA ILE A 371 9.60 15.26 -2.50
C ILE A 371 8.59 15.58 -1.39
N LEU A 372 7.69 14.64 -1.08
CA LEU A 372 6.72 14.80 0.00
C LEU A 372 7.35 14.87 1.39
N ILE A 373 8.37 14.04 1.66
CA ILE A 373 9.11 14.10 2.93
C ILE A 373 9.83 15.45 3.07
N VAL A 374 10.47 15.93 2.00
CA VAL A 374 11.17 17.24 2.00
C VAL A 374 10.16 18.37 2.14
N ALA A 375 9.06 18.37 1.38
CA ALA A 375 8.03 19.38 1.48
C ALA A 375 7.41 19.45 2.88
N PHE A 376 7.18 18.29 3.50
CA PHE A 376 6.67 18.21 4.86
C PHE A 376 7.70 18.68 5.90
N ALA A 377 8.97 18.29 5.75
CA ALA A 377 10.04 18.78 6.63
C ALA A 377 10.18 20.32 6.54
N LEU A 378 10.10 20.87 5.35
CA LEU A 378 10.11 22.32 5.13
C LEU A 378 8.89 23.01 5.75
N LEU A 379 7.72 22.39 5.65
CA LEU A 379 6.51 22.89 6.31
C LEU A 379 6.66 22.90 7.84
N VAL A 380 7.22 21.84 8.42
CA VAL A 380 7.51 21.77 9.87
C VAL A 380 8.47 22.89 10.29
N ILE A 381 9.56 23.09 9.52
CA ILE A 381 10.55 24.15 9.78
C ILE A 381 9.90 25.53 9.64
N PHE A 382 9.12 25.75 8.60
CA PHE A 382 8.41 27.02 8.39
C PHE A 382 7.42 27.32 9.51
N MET A 383 6.64 26.32 9.94
CA MET A 383 5.65 26.48 11.00
C MET A 383 6.30 26.75 12.36
N ASN A 384 7.42 26.10 12.67
CA ASN A 384 8.19 26.36 13.87
C ASN A 384 8.75 27.79 13.87
N TRP A 385 9.31 28.23 12.74
CA TRP A 385 9.77 29.60 12.56
C TRP A 385 8.64 30.63 12.69
N TYR A 386 7.48 30.36 12.09
CA TYR A 386 6.31 31.23 12.14
C TYR A 386 5.73 31.35 13.57
N SER A 387 5.66 30.24 14.30
CA SER A 387 5.28 30.21 15.71
C SER A 387 6.19 31.07 16.60
N LEU A 388 7.50 30.92 16.40
CA LEU A 388 8.50 31.75 17.10
C LEU A 388 8.40 33.24 16.74
N ALA A 389 8.08 33.55 15.48
CA ALA A 389 7.91 34.94 15.02
C ALA A 389 6.67 35.60 15.68
N LEU A 390 5.54 34.86 15.75
CA LEU A 390 4.30 35.33 16.41
C LEU A 390 4.48 35.57 17.92
N LEU A 391 5.23 34.69 18.59
CA LEU A 391 5.52 34.87 20.02
C LEU A 391 6.39 36.10 20.28
N ARG A 392 7.38 36.37 19.43
CA ARG A 392 8.25 37.55 19.51
C ARG A 392 7.52 38.86 19.25
N THR A 393 6.49 38.86 18.42
CA THR A 393 5.69 40.07 18.10
C THR A 393 4.60 40.38 19.13
N ASN A 394 4.22 39.40 19.95
CA ASN A 394 3.16 39.54 20.95
C ASN A 394 3.65 39.62 22.40
N LEU A 395 4.97 39.63 22.64
CA LEU A 395 5.49 39.93 23.98
C LEU A 395 5.48 41.46 24.18
N PRO A 396 4.74 41.97 25.20
CA PRO A 396 4.87 43.35 25.59
C PRO A 396 6.29 43.53 26.15
N PHE A 397 7.01 44.52 25.62
CA PHE A 397 8.28 45.01 26.16
C PHE A 397 8.06 45.62 27.54
#